data_30831c72807f29f9f105e2caef0300ed
#
_entry.id   30831c72807f29f9f105e2caef0300ed
#
_cell.length_a   1.000
_cell.length_b   1.000
_cell.length_c   1.000
_cell.angle_alpha   90.00
_cell.angle_beta   90.00
_cell.angle_gamma   90.00
#
_symmetry.space_group_name_H-M   'P 1'
#
loop_
_entity.id
_entity.type
_entity.pdbx_description
1 polymer ?
#
loop_
_entity_poly.entity_id
_entity_poly.type
_entity_poly.pdbx_seq_one_letter_code
_entity_poly.pdbx_strand_id
1 'polypeptide(L)'
;MTDLFERAASGEEVRVDYTAIERTLADMWRADGVDEQHTVTRAALWNVVAHTLTPQHHAYASETLSKAAAAVPQRTIIVRADPDAEAELSSWISANCHIGGDGKRVCSEEIAIVAGGTRVTRVPPLVNALLIPDMPVALWWVGDLPHENAEYVHTLLDPADRLIVDSVHFNDPADLAIVKRVADDTGTAPADLNWIRLEEWRTATASVFDPPEMRDKLRTLKRVQIAANVQDETYFGERIESLFFASWLMAQSGAEIDVTFDLRRSDRRGLIRVELELADSKATIERDHDRCVLSTNIDGRISVPDAVTRSQLKNIDELIVRVLKQPGSDRLLPKILPVTLQLAQQMK
;
A
#
# COMPACT_ATOMS: atom_id res chain seq x y z
N MET A 1 16.03 17.98 29.51
CA MET A 1 14.99 17.02 29.10
C MET A 1 13.92 17.69 28.22
N THR A 2 13.50 18.90 28.49
CA THR A 2 12.59 19.70 27.64
C THR A 2 13.12 19.85 26.20
N ASP A 3 14.43 20.02 26.04
CA ASP A 3 15.11 20.13 24.74
C ASP A 3 14.94 18.86 23.84
N LEU A 4 14.93 17.66 24.40
CA LEU A 4 14.79 16.41 23.62
C LEU A 4 13.40 16.28 22.97
N PHE A 5 12.34 16.60 23.72
CA PHE A 5 10.98 16.59 23.16
C PHE A 5 10.79 17.67 22.11
N GLU A 6 11.21 18.91 22.39
CA GLU A 6 11.09 20.02 21.44
C GLU A 6 11.80 19.72 20.11
N ARG A 7 13.00 19.14 20.17
CA ARG A 7 13.75 18.70 18.98
C ARG A 7 13.03 17.58 18.25
N ALA A 8 12.65 16.51 18.95
CA ALA A 8 11.93 15.40 18.33
C ALA A 8 10.55 15.83 17.76
N ALA A 9 9.83 16.68 18.50
CA ALA A 9 8.51 17.19 18.10
C ALA A 9 8.54 18.23 16.96
N SER A 10 9.71 18.80 16.68
CA SER A 10 9.96 19.64 15.49
C SER A 10 10.27 18.79 14.23
N GLY A 11 10.27 17.46 14.35
CA GLY A 11 10.63 16.53 13.27
C GLY A 11 12.14 16.30 13.15
N GLU A 12 12.96 16.76 14.11
CA GLU A 12 14.38 16.46 14.13
C GLU A 12 14.62 15.02 14.58
N GLU A 13 15.40 14.27 13.82
CA GLU A 13 15.84 12.93 14.19
C GLU A 13 16.91 13.01 15.30
N VAL A 14 16.57 12.48 16.47
CA VAL A 14 17.49 12.45 17.60
C VAL A 14 18.11 11.06 17.70
N ARG A 15 19.45 11.00 17.56
CA ARG A 15 20.18 9.73 17.69
C ARG A 15 20.07 9.19 19.11
N VAL A 16 19.74 7.89 19.23
CA VAL A 16 19.60 7.18 20.50
C VAL A 16 20.31 5.82 20.43
N ASP A 17 20.72 5.30 21.59
CA ASP A 17 21.17 3.92 21.66
C ASP A 17 19.97 2.98 21.48
N TYR A 18 20.11 1.98 20.57
CA TYR A 18 19.02 1.05 20.24
C TYR A 18 18.53 0.25 21.48
N THR A 19 19.36 0.11 22.52
CA THR A 19 18.96 -0.56 23.79
C THR A 19 18.17 0.38 24.71
N ALA A 20 18.12 1.68 24.43
CA ALA A 20 17.48 2.70 25.25
C ALA A 20 16.28 3.38 24.57
N ILE A 21 15.88 2.96 23.36
CA ILE A 21 14.80 3.61 22.59
C ILE A 21 13.53 3.79 23.43
N GLU A 22 12.97 2.72 23.99
CA GLU A 22 11.73 2.77 24.78
C GLU A 22 11.84 3.67 26.02
N ARG A 23 13.00 3.64 26.70
CA ARG A 23 13.24 4.52 27.83
C ARG A 23 13.28 5.99 27.40
N THR A 24 13.99 6.26 26.30
CA THR A 24 14.12 7.63 25.79
C THR A 24 12.79 8.19 25.31
N LEU A 25 11.97 7.37 24.62
CA LEU A 25 10.60 7.73 24.26
C LEU A 25 9.75 8.00 25.50
N ALA A 26 9.81 7.14 26.51
CA ALA A 26 9.06 7.34 27.76
C ALA A 26 9.49 8.61 28.50
N ASP A 27 10.78 8.94 28.50
CA ASP A 27 11.30 10.17 29.11
C ASP A 27 10.90 11.42 28.31
N MET A 28 10.88 11.32 26.99
CA MET A 28 10.40 12.36 26.09
C MET A 28 8.93 12.73 26.40
N TRP A 29 8.07 11.74 26.51
CA TRP A 29 6.63 11.97 26.78
C TRP A 29 6.34 12.45 28.21
N ARG A 30 7.17 12.07 29.20
CA ARG A 30 7.02 12.59 30.57
C ARG A 30 7.41 14.05 30.69
N ALA A 31 8.39 14.50 29.91
CA ALA A 31 8.85 15.88 29.93
C ALA A 31 7.78 16.85 29.38
N ASP A 32 6.95 16.42 28.45
CA ASP A 32 5.89 17.22 27.82
C ASP A 32 4.67 17.44 28.72
N GLY A 33 4.39 16.52 29.65
CA GLY A 33 3.22 16.60 30.56
C GLY A 33 3.26 17.70 31.63
N VAL A 34 4.25 18.60 31.57
CA VAL A 34 4.47 19.68 32.57
C VAL A 34 3.84 21.00 32.16
N ASP A 35 3.42 21.17 30.89
CA ASP A 35 2.80 22.41 30.41
C ASP A 35 1.28 22.30 30.40
N GLU A 36 0.61 22.91 31.41
CA GLU A 36 -0.86 22.91 31.55
C GLU A 36 -1.62 23.59 30.38
N GLN A 37 -0.91 24.28 29.50
CA GLN A 37 -1.55 25.07 28.40
C GLN A 37 -1.65 24.28 27.09
N HIS A 38 -0.87 23.20 26.89
CA HIS A 38 -0.89 22.41 25.65
C HIS A 38 -0.95 20.92 25.96
N THR A 39 -2.16 20.37 26.05
CA THR A 39 -2.33 18.92 26.21
C THR A 39 -1.90 18.21 24.94
N VAL A 40 -0.73 17.57 24.96
CA VAL A 40 -0.27 16.68 23.89
C VAL A 40 -0.85 15.30 24.13
N THR A 41 -1.50 14.74 23.13
CA THR A 41 -2.03 13.38 23.16
C THR A 41 -1.13 12.46 22.34
N ARG A 42 -0.45 11.52 23.01
CA ARG A 42 0.18 10.39 22.33
C ARG A 42 -0.91 9.46 21.83
N ALA A 43 -0.94 9.16 20.54
CA ALA A 43 -1.91 8.26 19.96
C ALA A 43 -1.24 7.25 19.01
N ALA A 44 -1.69 6.00 19.07
CA ALA A 44 -1.37 4.98 18.08
C ALA A 44 -2.56 4.03 17.92
N LEU A 45 -2.90 3.70 16.70
CA LEU A 45 -3.91 2.72 16.31
C LEU A 45 -3.26 1.53 15.59
N TRP A 46 -2.04 1.72 15.10
CA TRP A 46 -1.25 0.74 14.39
C TRP A 46 0.22 0.84 14.77
N ASN A 47 0.90 -0.29 14.70
CA ASN A 47 2.34 -0.34 14.47
C ASN A 47 2.55 -0.42 12.97
N VAL A 48 3.25 0.54 12.38
CA VAL A 48 3.60 0.51 10.96
C VAL A 48 5.10 0.38 10.83
N VAL A 49 5.56 -0.75 10.32
CA VAL A 49 6.96 -1.04 10.07
C VAL A 49 7.22 -0.85 8.58
N ALA A 50 8.12 0.05 8.19
CA ALA A 50 8.56 0.18 6.81
C ALA A 50 9.95 -0.45 6.66
N HIS A 51 10.08 -1.43 5.78
CA HIS A 51 11.37 -2.01 5.40
C HIS A 51 11.89 -1.35 4.14
N THR A 52 13.13 -0.88 4.16
CA THR A 52 13.80 -0.17 3.07
C THR A 52 15.23 -0.69 2.89
N LEU A 53 15.78 -0.55 1.68
CA LEU A 53 17.17 -0.93 1.38
C LEU A 53 18.10 0.30 1.26
N THR A 54 17.60 1.39 0.70
CA THR A 54 18.41 2.56 0.36
C THR A 54 18.07 3.78 1.22
N PRO A 55 18.98 4.76 1.35
CA PRO A 55 18.67 6.03 1.99
C PRO A 55 17.49 6.77 1.35
N GLN A 56 17.34 6.66 0.02
CA GLN A 56 16.25 7.29 -0.73
C GLN A 56 14.90 6.64 -0.37
N HIS A 57 14.84 5.31 -0.31
CA HIS A 57 13.65 4.59 0.13
C HIS A 57 13.30 4.91 1.59
N HIS A 58 14.32 5.08 2.45
CA HIS A 58 14.12 5.46 3.85
C HIS A 58 13.47 6.85 3.95
N ALA A 59 14.03 7.86 3.29
CA ALA A 59 13.47 9.22 3.28
C ALA A 59 12.04 9.25 2.69
N TYR A 60 11.80 8.51 1.62
CA TYR A 60 10.49 8.36 1.01
C TYR A 60 9.47 7.73 1.99
N ALA A 61 9.87 6.68 2.72
CA ALA A 61 9.00 6.03 3.69
C ALA A 61 8.68 6.97 4.87
N SER A 62 9.67 7.69 5.41
CA SER A 62 9.49 8.64 6.49
C SER A 62 8.52 9.77 6.09
N GLU A 63 8.72 10.40 4.95
CA GLU A 63 7.83 11.45 4.45
C GLU A 63 6.39 10.92 4.28
N THR A 64 6.24 9.74 3.66
CA THR A 64 4.93 9.14 3.39
C THR A 64 4.20 8.79 4.68
N LEU A 65 4.87 8.11 5.61
CA LEU A 65 4.25 7.67 6.87
C LEU A 65 3.98 8.83 7.83
N SER A 66 4.80 9.88 7.80
CA SER A 66 4.52 11.12 8.52
C SER A 66 3.20 11.76 8.07
N LYS A 67 2.94 11.81 6.74
CA LYS A 67 1.66 12.30 6.20
C LYS A 67 0.50 11.36 6.58
N ALA A 68 0.69 10.06 6.48
CA ALA A 68 -0.33 9.07 6.83
C ALA A 68 -0.70 9.12 8.32
N ALA A 69 0.26 9.40 9.21
CA ALA A 69 0.06 9.49 10.65
C ALA A 69 -0.92 10.60 11.06
N ALA A 70 -1.05 11.66 10.27
CA ALA A 70 -2.04 12.72 10.49
C ALA A 70 -3.49 12.21 10.34
N ALA A 71 -3.73 11.19 9.51
CA ALA A 71 -5.05 10.62 9.27
C ALA A 71 -5.30 9.31 10.06
N VAL A 72 -4.24 8.58 10.38
CA VAL A 72 -4.23 7.35 11.18
C VAL A 72 -3.04 7.40 12.12
N PRO A 73 -3.22 7.82 13.37
CA PRO A 73 -2.15 7.84 14.36
C PRO A 73 -1.50 6.47 14.50
N GLN A 74 -0.17 6.42 14.49
CA GLN A 74 0.57 5.17 14.46
C GLN A 74 1.92 5.29 15.15
N ARG A 75 2.46 4.16 15.65
CA ARG A 75 3.91 4.05 15.88
C ARG A 75 4.56 3.66 14.57
N THR A 76 5.43 4.50 14.07
CA THR A 76 6.20 4.25 12.84
C THR A 76 7.57 3.71 13.20
N ILE A 77 7.97 2.59 12.59
CA ILE A 77 9.31 2.02 12.69
C ILE A 77 9.87 1.90 11.28
N ILE A 78 10.88 2.69 10.93
CA ILE A 78 11.47 2.64 9.59
C ILE A 78 12.82 1.93 9.69
N VAL A 79 12.93 0.82 9.00
CA VAL A 79 14.13 0.00 8.95
C VAL A 79 14.81 0.18 7.61
N ARG A 80 16.09 0.58 7.62
CA ARG A 80 16.97 0.44 6.49
C ARG A 80 17.94 -0.70 6.78
N ALA A 81 17.79 -1.82 6.07
CA ALA A 81 18.59 -3.01 6.27
C ALA A 81 19.30 -3.39 4.96
N ASP A 82 20.60 -3.22 4.94
CA ASP A 82 21.45 -3.53 3.79
C ASP A 82 22.50 -4.59 4.17
N PRO A 83 22.33 -5.87 3.78
CA PRO A 83 23.25 -6.94 4.11
C PRO A 83 24.64 -6.79 3.46
N ASP A 84 24.75 -6.00 2.38
CA ASP A 84 25.99 -5.80 1.63
C ASP A 84 26.78 -4.59 2.11
N ALA A 85 26.20 -3.77 3.01
CA ALA A 85 26.88 -2.63 3.62
C ALA A 85 27.85 -3.03 4.74
N GLU A 86 28.64 -2.08 5.22
CA GLU A 86 29.46 -2.28 6.41
C GLU A 86 28.59 -2.59 7.64
N ALA A 87 29.13 -3.40 8.57
CA ALA A 87 28.42 -3.80 9.77
C ALA A 87 28.10 -2.59 10.67
N GLU A 88 26.86 -2.15 10.66
CA GLU A 88 26.33 -1.01 11.40
C GLU A 88 25.03 -1.38 12.11
N LEU A 89 24.77 -0.79 13.28
CA LEU A 89 23.43 -0.73 13.90
C LEU A 89 23.30 0.61 14.62
N SER A 90 22.44 1.46 14.09
CA SER A 90 22.21 2.81 14.60
C SER A 90 20.70 3.08 14.65
N SER A 91 20.26 3.95 15.58
CA SER A 91 18.85 4.30 15.70
C SER A 91 18.64 5.77 16.05
N TRP A 92 17.49 6.29 15.65
CA TRP A 92 17.00 7.63 15.90
C TRP A 92 15.55 7.60 16.31
N ILE A 93 15.09 8.61 17.01
CA ILE A 93 13.69 8.86 17.33
C ILE A 93 13.29 10.25 16.88
N SER A 94 12.04 10.39 16.46
CA SER A 94 11.37 11.66 16.20
C SER A 94 9.88 11.56 16.55
N ALA A 95 9.18 12.69 16.55
CA ALA A 95 7.74 12.72 16.77
C ALA A 95 7.06 13.57 15.69
N ASN A 96 6.05 13.00 15.05
CA ASN A 96 5.21 13.69 14.07
C ASN A 96 3.95 14.20 14.75
N CYS A 97 3.83 15.51 14.90
CA CYS A 97 2.74 16.14 15.61
C CYS A 97 1.86 16.97 14.68
N HIS A 98 0.54 16.86 14.84
CA HIS A 98 -0.44 17.67 14.11
C HIS A 98 -1.54 18.16 15.05
N ILE A 99 -2.27 19.19 14.64
CA ILE A 99 -3.41 19.71 15.41
C ILE A 99 -4.64 18.90 15.00
N GLY A 100 -5.24 18.18 15.96
CA GLY A 100 -6.49 17.48 15.77
C GLY A 100 -7.69 18.42 15.57
N GLY A 101 -8.83 17.86 15.15
CA GLY A 101 -10.06 18.63 14.90
C GLY A 101 -10.64 19.29 16.17
N ASP A 102 -10.24 18.85 17.35
CA ASP A 102 -10.59 19.45 18.66
C ASP A 102 -9.59 20.52 19.14
N GLY A 103 -8.62 20.88 18.30
CA GLY A 103 -7.58 21.85 18.62
C GLY A 103 -6.42 21.30 19.48
N LYS A 104 -6.46 20.02 19.84
CA LYS A 104 -5.38 19.38 20.61
C LYS A 104 -4.26 18.94 19.69
N ARG A 105 -3.06 18.95 20.20
CA ARG A 105 -1.88 18.41 19.52
C ARG A 105 -1.85 16.89 19.66
N VAL A 106 -1.95 16.18 18.55
CA VAL A 106 -1.82 14.72 18.48
C VAL A 106 -0.45 14.39 17.89
N CYS A 107 0.31 13.58 18.60
CA CYS A 107 1.66 13.20 18.18
C CYS A 107 1.79 11.69 18.04
N SER A 108 2.46 11.27 16.97
CA SER A 108 2.84 9.89 16.67
C SER A 108 4.35 9.74 16.73
N GLU A 109 4.81 8.61 17.19
CA GLU A 109 6.26 8.31 17.31
C GLU A 109 6.80 7.78 15.98
N GLU A 110 8.03 8.18 15.68
CA GLU A 110 8.82 7.58 14.60
C GLU A 110 10.15 7.10 15.15
N ILE A 111 10.52 5.87 14.83
CA ILE A 111 11.77 5.21 15.19
C ILE A 111 12.45 4.81 13.88
N ALA A 112 13.66 5.32 13.64
CA ALA A 112 14.47 4.95 12.50
C ALA A 112 15.59 4.00 12.95
N ILE A 113 15.78 2.91 12.21
CA ILE A 113 16.81 1.89 12.45
C ILE A 113 17.63 1.71 11.18
N VAL A 114 18.93 1.82 11.27
CA VAL A 114 19.85 1.51 10.17
C VAL A 114 20.70 0.33 10.58
N ALA A 115 20.67 -0.73 9.78
CA ALA A 115 21.44 -1.96 9.99
C ALA A 115 22.19 -2.33 8.71
N GLY A 116 23.48 -2.62 8.84
CA GLY A 116 24.34 -3.06 7.74
C GLY A 116 25.04 -4.39 8.04
N GLY A 117 25.40 -5.12 6.97
CA GLY A 117 26.15 -6.35 7.04
C GLY A 117 25.57 -7.38 7.99
N THR A 118 26.39 -7.96 8.84
CA THR A 118 25.94 -8.99 9.81
C THR A 118 24.97 -8.47 10.87
N ARG A 119 24.80 -7.18 11.00
CA ARG A 119 23.87 -6.58 11.97
C ARG A 119 22.41 -6.64 11.51
N VAL A 120 22.14 -6.87 10.23
CA VAL A 120 20.80 -7.03 9.68
C VAL A 120 20.01 -8.12 10.43
N THR A 121 20.65 -9.19 10.88
CA THR A 121 20.01 -10.26 11.66
C THR A 121 19.46 -9.80 13.02
N ARG A 122 19.87 -8.63 13.51
CA ARG A 122 19.37 -8.04 14.77
C ARG A 122 18.07 -7.25 14.58
N VAL A 123 17.70 -6.94 13.34
CA VAL A 123 16.52 -6.11 13.05
C VAL A 123 15.21 -6.77 13.49
N PRO A 124 14.88 -8.03 13.14
CA PRO A 124 13.59 -8.59 13.52
C PRO A 124 13.36 -8.62 15.04
N PRO A 125 14.28 -9.12 15.90
CA PRO A 125 14.06 -9.09 17.34
C PRO A 125 14.00 -7.67 17.92
N LEU A 126 14.72 -6.71 17.33
CA LEU A 126 14.65 -5.30 17.75
C LEU A 126 13.29 -4.70 17.40
N VAL A 127 12.81 -4.90 16.18
CA VAL A 127 11.48 -4.45 15.76
C VAL A 127 10.42 -5.02 16.68
N ASN A 128 10.43 -6.35 16.93
CA ASN A 128 9.46 -6.99 17.81
C ASN A 128 9.44 -6.39 19.21
N ALA A 129 10.62 -6.04 19.76
CA ALA A 129 10.70 -5.42 21.08
C ALA A 129 10.16 -3.98 21.13
N LEU A 130 10.02 -3.33 19.97
CA LEU A 130 9.55 -1.95 19.84
C LEU A 130 8.07 -1.85 19.44
N LEU A 131 7.40 -2.95 19.13
CA LEU A 131 5.97 -2.93 18.84
C LEU A 131 5.16 -2.60 20.12
N ILE A 132 4.15 -1.74 19.96
CA ILE A 132 3.17 -1.52 21.02
C ILE A 132 2.33 -2.80 21.13
N PRO A 133 2.28 -3.44 22.31
CA PRO A 133 1.47 -4.64 22.50
C PRO A 133 -0.01 -4.42 22.16
N ASP A 134 -0.69 -5.46 21.71
CA ASP A 134 -2.13 -5.48 21.40
C ASP A 134 -2.57 -4.51 20.28
N MET A 135 -1.63 -3.84 19.61
CA MET A 135 -1.91 -3.04 18.42
C MET A 135 -1.63 -3.84 17.15
N PRO A 136 -2.48 -3.72 16.12
CA PRO A 136 -2.22 -4.39 14.85
C PRO A 136 -0.92 -3.89 14.20
N VAL A 137 -0.28 -4.78 13.43
CA VAL A 137 1.01 -4.54 12.79
C VAL A 137 0.85 -4.56 11.27
N ALA A 138 1.26 -3.50 10.60
CA ALA A 138 1.41 -3.45 9.16
C ALA A 138 2.89 -3.34 8.79
N LEU A 139 3.38 -4.28 7.98
CA LEU A 139 4.71 -4.21 7.38
C LEU A 139 4.59 -3.67 5.96
N TRP A 140 5.14 -2.49 5.72
CA TRP A 140 5.27 -1.94 4.37
C TRP A 140 6.65 -2.24 3.80
N TRP A 141 6.69 -3.08 2.77
CA TRP A 141 7.91 -3.38 2.04
C TRP A 141 8.09 -2.37 0.91
N VAL A 142 9.13 -1.54 1.00
CA VAL A 142 9.41 -0.47 0.05
C VAL A 142 10.47 -0.94 -0.95
N GLY A 143 10.10 -0.97 -2.23
CA GLY A 143 10.97 -1.43 -3.32
C GLY A 143 10.85 -2.93 -3.59
N ASP A 144 11.91 -3.50 -4.15
CA ASP A 144 11.95 -4.90 -4.57
C ASP A 144 11.87 -5.87 -3.38
N LEU A 145 11.11 -6.94 -3.55
CA LEU A 145 11.06 -8.02 -2.57
C LEU A 145 12.32 -8.90 -2.70
N PRO A 146 12.92 -9.34 -1.59
CA PRO A 146 14.09 -10.21 -1.66
C PRO A 146 13.69 -11.59 -2.16
N HIS A 147 14.32 -12.04 -3.24
CA HIS A 147 14.22 -13.42 -3.73
C HIS A 147 14.98 -14.40 -2.84
N GLU A 148 15.99 -13.90 -2.15
CA GLU A 148 16.84 -14.61 -1.19
C GLU A 148 16.56 -14.13 0.24
N ASN A 149 17.01 -14.86 1.27
CA ASN A 149 16.78 -14.56 2.69
C ASN A 149 15.32 -14.71 3.17
N ALA A 150 14.64 -15.77 2.76
CA ALA A 150 13.29 -16.08 3.21
C ALA A 150 13.15 -16.05 4.75
N GLU A 151 14.16 -16.53 5.50
CA GLU A 151 14.14 -16.55 6.97
C GLU A 151 14.04 -15.14 7.58
N TYR A 152 14.82 -14.18 7.08
CA TYR A 152 14.75 -12.78 7.54
C TYR A 152 13.37 -12.18 7.28
N VAL A 153 12.84 -12.38 6.07
CA VAL A 153 11.52 -11.86 5.68
C VAL A 153 10.42 -12.50 6.55
N HIS A 154 10.46 -13.82 6.73
CA HIS A 154 9.49 -14.52 7.58
C HIS A 154 9.55 -14.03 9.03
N THR A 155 10.75 -13.88 9.61
CA THR A 155 10.90 -13.42 10.99
C THR A 155 10.41 -11.98 11.17
N LEU A 156 10.59 -11.12 10.16
CA LEU A 156 10.09 -9.74 10.21
C LEU A 156 8.57 -9.67 10.02
N LEU A 157 7.98 -10.62 9.29
CA LEU A 157 6.54 -10.73 9.03
C LEU A 157 5.78 -11.49 10.12
N ASP A 158 6.46 -12.27 10.97
CA ASP A 158 5.82 -13.08 12.01
C ASP A 158 4.81 -12.30 12.88
N PRO A 159 5.09 -11.05 13.32
CA PRO A 159 4.13 -10.24 14.05
C PRO A 159 3.12 -9.49 13.17
N ALA A 160 3.24 -9.53 11.84
CA ALA A 160 2.49 -8.65 10.96
C ALA A 160 1.10 -9.20 10.62
N ASP A 161 0.07 -8.39 10.83
CA ASP A 161 -1.30 -8.66 10.35
C ASP A 161 -1.44 -8.35 8.86
N ARG A 162 -0.65 -7.40 8.34
CA ARG A 162 -0.68 -6.97 6.94
C ARG A 162 0.70 -6.80 6.35
N LEU A 163 0.87 -7.29 5.11
CA LEU A 163 1.99 -6.99 4.25
C LEU A 163 1.55 -5.98 3.18
N ILE A 164 2.06 -4.75 3.25
CA ILE A 164 1.81 -3.71 2.25
C ILE A 164 2.95 -3.73 1.24
N VAL A 165 2.61 -3.82 -0.04
CA VAL A 165 3.53 -3.72 -1.18
C VAL A 165 2.98 -2.73 -2.20
N ASP A 166 3.84 -2.22 -3.08
CA ASP A 166 3.43 -1.49 -4.27
C ASP A 166 3.98 -2.20 -5.51
N SER A 167 3.16 -3.05 -6.09
CA SER A 167 3.57 -3.87 -7.24
C SER A 167 3.89 -3.06 -8.51
N VAL A 168 3.65 -1.76 -8.49
CA VAL A 168 4.11 -0.87 -9.55
C VAL A 168 5.63 -0.86 -9.70
N HIS A 169 6.36 -1.23 -8.66
CA HIS A 169 7.82 -1.32 -8.63
C HIS A 169 8.35 -2.72 -8.94
N PHE A 170 7.49 -3.70 -9.18
CA PHE A 170 7.92 -5.08 -9.44
C PHE A 170 8.52 -5.24 -10.83
N ASN A 171 9.65 -5.91 -10.91
CA ASN A 171 10.38 -6.13 -12.15
C ASN A 171 9.93 -7.41 -12.88
N ASP A 172 9.42 -8.40 -12.13
CA ASP A 172 9.11 -9.72 -12.65
C ASP A 172 7.81 -10.28 -12.01
N PRO A 173 7.05 -11.13 -12.73
CA PRO A 173 5.94 -11.88 -12.13
C PRO A 173 6.30 -12.70 -10.90
N ALA A 174 7.60 -13.09 -10.74
CA ALA A 174 8.08 -13.80 -9.56
C ALA A 174 7.89 -12.98 -8.27
N ASP A 175 7.93 -11.64 -8.33
CA ASP A 175 7.68 -10.77 -7.18
C ASP A 175 6.25 -10.95 -6.64
N LEU A 176 5.25 -11.05 -7.52
CA LEU A 176 3.87 -11.38 -7.11
C LEU A 176 3.77 -12.79 -6.51
N ALA A 177 4.54 -13.75 -7.04
CA ALA A 177 4.57 -15.10 -6.50
C ALA A 177 5.18 -15.13 -5.09
N ILE A 178 6.17 -14.27 -4.80
CA ILE A 178 6.73 -14.10 -3.46
C ILE A 178 5.66 -13.55 -2.51
N VAL A 179 4.94 -12.49 -2.89
CA VAL A 179 3.83 -11.93 -2.07
C VAL A 179 2.81 -13.01 -1.73
N LYS A 180 2.40 -13.80 -2.73
CA LYS A 180 1.45 -14.90 -2.51
C LYS A 180 1.99 -15.94 -1.55
N ARG A 181 3.22 -16.43 -1.79
CA ARG A 181 3.86 -17.44 -0.95
C ARG A 181 4.00 -16.98 0.49
N VAL A 182 4.49 -15.74 0.69
CA VAL A 182 4.63 -15.15 2.03
C VAL A 182 3.29 -15.08 2.75
N ALA A 183 2.23 -14.64 2.06
CA ALA A 183 0.89 -14.59 2.63
C ALA A 183 0.37 -15.97 3.03
N ASP A 184 0.60 -17.00 2.19
CA ASP A 184 0.18 -18.37 2.46
C ASP A 184 0.97 -18.98 3.64
N ASP A 185 2.28 -18.73 3.73
CA ASP A 185 3.17 -19.33 4.72
C ASP A 185 3.02 -18.68 6.11
N THR A 186 2.78 -17.37 6.18
CA THR A 186 2.71 -16.62 7.44
C THR A 186 1.27 -16.35 7.91
N GLY A 187 0.29 -16.44 7.01
CA GLY A 187 -1.08 -16.01 7.27
C GLY A 187 -1.26 -14.48 7.26
N THR A 188 -0.21 -13.72 6.94
CA THR A 188 -0.25 -12.26 6.83
C THR A 188 -1.11 -11.83 5.64
N ALA A 189 -2.04 -10.90 5.86
CA ALA A 189 -2.91 -10.43 4.79
C ALA A 189 -2.16 -9.51 3.81
N PRO A 190 -2.06 -9.86 2.51
CA PRO A 190 -1.43 -9.00 1.52
C PRO A 190 -2.32 -7.79 1.20
N ALA A 191 -1.70 -6.62 1.06
CA ALA A 191 -2.31 -5.38 0.62
C ALA A 191 -1.40 -4.74 -0.44
N ASP A 192 -1.85 -4.72 -1.67
CA ASP A 192 -1.11 -4.14 -2.80
C ASP A 192 -1.67 -2.76 -3.13
N LEU A 193 -0.83 -1.73 -3.09
CA LEU A 193 -1.26 -0.35 -3.35
C LEU A 193 -1.74 -0.19 -4.81
N ASN A 194 -1.21 -0.96 -5.73
CA ASN A 194 -1.66 -0.98 -7.12
C ASN A 194 -3.08 -1.55 -7.25
N TRP A 195 -3.40 -2.58 -6.45
CA TRP A 195 -4.76 -3.09 -6.32
C TRP A 195 -5.74 -2.06 -5.73
N ILE A 196 -5.29 -1.27 -4.75
CA ILE A 196 -6.09 -0.20 -4.14
C ILE A 196 -6.39 0.92 -5.15
N ARG A 197 -5.43 1.28 -6.03
CA ARG A 197 -5.65 2.26 -7.12
C ARG A 197 -6.80 1.87 -8.03
N LEU A 198 -7.07 0.58 -8.20
CA LEU A 198 -8.16 0.06 -9.05
C LEU A 198 -9.55 0.13 -8.41
N GLU A 199 -9.68 0.56 -7.15
CA GLU A 199 -10.98 0.57 -6.44
C GLU A 199 -12.06 1.33 -7.23
N GLU A 200 -11.71 2.49 -7.77
CA GLU A 200 -12.64 3.33 -8.54
C GLU A 200 -13.09 2.66 -9.84
N TRP A 201 -12.16 2.02 -10.54
CA TRP A 201 -12.47 1.25 -11.75
C TRP A 201 -13.36 0.05 -11.46
N ARG A 202 -13.07 -0.68 -10.38
CA ARG A 202 -13.91 -1.81 -9.96
C ARG A 202 -15.30 -1.35 -9.58
N THR A 203 -15.43 -0.24 -8.87
CA THR A 203 -16.72 0.34 -8.48
C THR A 203 -17.51 0.79 -9.71
N ALA A 204 -16.89 1.54 -10.62
CA ALA A 204 -17.53 1.99 -11.85
C ALA A 204 -17.98 0.80 -12.73
N THR A 205 -17.15 -0.25 -12.83
CA THR A 205 -17.51 -1.44 -13.58
C THR A 205 -18.61 -2.24 -12.90
N ALA A 206 -18.60 -2.38 -11.58
CA ALA A 206 -19.65 -3.06 -10.84
C ALA A 206 -21.00 -2.37 -11.02
N SER A 207 -21.03 -1.03 -11.07
CA SER A 207 -22.27 -0.26 -11.28
C SER A 207 -22.95 -0.52 -12.64
N VAL A 208 -22.19 -0.99 -13.65
CA VAL A 208 -22.77 -1.43 -14.92
C VAL A 208 -23.75 -2.61 -14.73
N PHE A 209 -23.49 -3.43 -13.71
CA PHE A 209 -24.27 -4.64 -13.42
C PHE A 209 -25.27 -4.47 -12.27
N ASP A 210 -25.45 -3.26 -11.73
CA ASP A 210 -26.46 -2.98 -10.71
C ASP A 210 -27.91 -3.12 -11.22
N PRO A 211 -28.25 -2.66 -12.46
CA PRO A 211 -29.60 -2.87 -13.00
C PRO A 211 -29.94 -4.36 -13.08
N PRO A 212 -31.19 -4.77 -12.69
CA PRO A 212 -31.61 -6.20 -12.71
C PRO A 212 -31.36 -6.89 -14.03
N GLU A 213 -31.63 -6.21 -15.15
CA GLU A 213 -31.43 -6.71 -16.51
C GLU A 213 -29.95 -6.91 -16.89
N MET A 214 -29.03 -6.24 -16.22
CA MET A 214 -27.60 -6.37 -16.45
C MET A 214 -26.92 -7.38 -15.52
N ARG A 215 -27.50 -7.64 -14.34
CA ARG A 215 -26.90 -8.49 -13.29
C ARG A 215 -26.59 -9.91 -13.81
N ASP A 216 -27.52 -10.53 -14.51
CA ASP A 216 -27.35 -11.88 -15.05
C ASP A 216 -26.38 -11.89 -16.26
N LYS A 217 -26.23 -10.77 -16.93
CA LYS A 217 -25.34 -10.63 -18.09
C LYS A 217 -23.88 -10.72 -17.74
N LEU A 218 -23.46 -10.46 -16.50
CA LEU A 218 -22.06 -10.61 -16.08
C LEU A 218 -21.51 -12.00 -16.42
N ARG A 219 -22.31 -13.03 -16.26
CA ARG A 219 -21.94 -14.43 -16.61
C ARG A 219 -21.83 -14.69 -18.12
N THR A 220 -22.33 -13.78 -18.95
CA THR A 220 -22.24 -13.84 -20.41
C THR A 220 -21.10 -13.04 -20.99
N LEU A 221 -20.22 -12.54 -20.15
CA LEU A 221 -19.02 -11.77 -20.54
C LEU A 221 -18.09 -12.67 -21.37
N LYS A 222 -17.82 -12.28 -22.62
CA LYS A 222 -17.04 -13.07 -23.59
C LYS A 222 -15.65 -12.47 -23.80
N ARG A 223 -15.59 -11.15 -23.90
CA ARG A 223 -14.33 -10.45 -24.18
C ARG A 223 -14.21 -9.20 -23.34
N VAL A 224 -12.98 -8.93 -22.93
CA VAL A 224 -12.58 -7.71 -22.24
C VAL A 224 -11.39 -7.12 -22.98
N GLN A 225 -11.51 -5.86 -23.39
CA GLN A 225 -10.38 -5.10 -23.89
C GLN A 225 -10.00 -4.01 -22.87
N ILE A 226 -8.76 -4.02 -22.44
CA ILE A 226 -8.23 -3.08 -21.45
C ILE A 226 -7.19 -2.22 -22.13
N ALA A 227 -7.45 -0.90 -22.22
CA ALA A 227 -6.48 0.08 -22.63
C ALA A 227 -5.88 0.77 -21.41
N ALA A 228 -4.56 0.84 -21.36
CA ALA A 228 -3.80 1.47 -20.29
C ALA A 228 -2.63 2.28 -20.81
N ASN A 229 -2.33 3.37 -20.13
CA ASN A 229 -1.12 4.14 -20.33
C ASN A 229 0.00 3.56 -19.46
N VAL A 230 1.17 3.40 -20.05
CA VAL A 230 2.40 2.91 -19.42
C VAL A 230 3.56 3.83 -19.82
N GLN A 231 4.55 4.00 -18.95
CA GLN A 231 5.77 4.77 -19.29
C GLN A 231 6.76 3.87 -20.05
N ASP A 232 6.84 2.61 -19.62
CA ASP A 232 7.68 1.59 -20.25
C ASP A 232 6.88 0.27 -20.40
N GLU A 233 6.62 -0.10 -21.66
CA GLU A 233 5.89 -1.33 -21.99
C GLU A 233 6.65 -2.60 -21.58
N THR A 234 7.96 -2.53 -21.41
CA THR A 234 8.80 -3.68 -21.03
C THR A 234 8.81 -3.90 -19.53
N TYR A 235 8.45 -2.88 -18.73
CA TYR A 235 8.48 -2.94 -17.29
C TYR A 235 7.22 -3.63 -16.74
N PHE A 236 7.42 -4.73 -16.03
CA PHE A 236 6.31 -5.56 -15.55
C PHE A 236 5.35 -4.81 -14.62
N GLY A 237 5.88 -4.04 -13.68
CA GLY A 237 5.09 -3.28 -12.71
C GLY A 237 4.04 -2.37 -13.34
N GLU A 238 4.30 -1.85 -14.54
CA GLU A 238 3.35 -0.99 -15.25
C GLU A 238 2.18 -1.73 -15.87
N ARG A 239 2.29 -3.05 -16.04
CA ARG A 239 1.24 -3.89 -16.60
C ARG A 239 0.31 -4.47 -15.52
N ILE A 240 0.75 -4.47 -14.26
CA ILE A 240 0.05 -5.17 -13.17
C ILE A 240 -1.37 -4.64 -12.95
N GLU A 241 -1.62 -3.32 -13.07
CA GLU A 241 -2.98 -2.79 -12.95
C GLU A 241 -3.95 -3.46 -13.94
N SER A 242 -3.53 -3.59 -15.19
CA SER A 242 -4.34 -4.24 -16.24
C SER A 242 -4.56 -5.72 -15.93
N LEU A 243 -3.52 -6.41 -15.45
CA LEU A 243 -3.60 -7.81 -15.05
C LEU A 243 -4.52 -8.03 -13.84
N PHE A 244 -4.41 -7.20 -12.81
CA PHE A 244 -5.29 -7.25 -11.65
C PHE A 244 -6.75 -7.02 -12.03
N PHE A 245 -7.00 -6.04 -12.90
CA PHE A 245 -8.35 -5.72 -13.33
C PHE A 245 -8.97 -6.88 -14.13
N ALA A 246 -8.22 -7.45 -15.07
CA ALA A 246 -8.65 -8.63 -15.85
C ALA A 246 -8.93 -9.82 -14.92
N SER A 247 -8.01 -10.12 -14.01
CA SER A 247 -8.14 -11.23 -13.06
C SER A 247 -9.36 -11.06 -12.15
N TRP A 248 -9.65 -9.84 -11.73
CA TRP A 248 -10.84 -9.52 -10.96
C TRP A 248 -12.13 -9.79 -11.74
N LEU A 249 -12.20 -9.34 -13.00
CA LEU A 249 -13.38 -9.61 -13.85
C LEU A 249 -13.59 -11.10 -14.08
N MET A 250 -12.52 -11.86 -14.35
CA MET A 250 -12.59 -13.32 -14.48
C MET A 250 -13.12 -13.96 -13.20
N ALA A 251 -12.61 -13.54 -12.04
CA ALA A 251 -13.05 -14.07 -10.74
C ALA A 251 -14.51 -13.71 -10.41
N GLN A 252 -15.00 -12.54 -10.85
CA GLN A 252 -16.38 -12.11 -10.58
C GLN A 252 -17.40 -12.72 -11.54
N SER A 253 -17.06 -12.82 -12.83
CA SER A 253 -17.95 -13.38 -13.83
C SER A 253 -18.09 -14.90 -13.73
N GLY A 254 -17.02 -15.58 -13.31
CA GLY A 254 -16.92 -17.04 -13.36
C GLY A 254 -16.94 -17.58 -14.79
N ALA A 255 -16.78 -16.73 -15.82
CA ALA A 255 -16.77 -17.07 -17.22
C ALA A 255 -15.33 -17.20 -17.75
N GLU A 256 -15.16 -17.98 -18.81
CA GLU A 256 -13.94 -17.95 -19.61
C GLU A 256 -14.00 -16.73 -20.51
N ILE A 257 -13.05 -15.80 -20.30
CA ILE A 257 -13.04 -14.48 -20.93
C ILE A 257 -11.80 -14.36 -21.81
N ASP A 258 -12.02 -13.93 -23.07
CA ASP A 258 -10.94 -13.49 -23.95
C ASP A 258 -10.48 -12.08 -23.51
N VAL A 259 -9.23 -11.95 -23.03
CA VAL A 259 -8.69 -10.69 -22.55
C VAL A 259 -7.64 -10.16 -23.52
N THR A 260 -7.80 -8.90 -23.92
CA THR A 260 -6.84 -8.20 -24.76
C THR A 260 -6.37 -6.91 -24.10
N PHE A 261 -5.08 -6.60 -24.26
CA PHE A 261 -4.45 -5.42 -23.69
C PHE A 261 -3.97 -4.48 -24.79
N ASP A 262 -4.34 -3.20 -24.69
CA ASP A 262 -3.85 -2.09 -25.54
C ASP A 262 -3.01 -1.16 -24.65
N LEU A 263 -1.71 -1.43 -24.58
CA LEU A 263 -0.77 -0.63 -23.80
C LEU A 263 -0.25 0.52 -24.65
N ARG A 264 -0.31 1.74 -24.11
CA ARG A 264 0.09 2.96 -24.83
C ARG A 264 1.14 3.71 -24.04
N ARG A 265 2.26 4.01 -24.67
CA ARG A 265 3.31 4.80 -24.04
C ARG A 265 2.83 6.23 -23.76
N SER A 266 2.94 6.68 -22.51
CA SER A 266 2.50 7.99 -22.06
C SER A 266 3.19 8.37 -20.74
N ASP A 267 3.33 9.67 -20.50
CA ASP A 267 3.81 10.19 -19.21
C ASP A 267 2.78 10.00 -18.07
N ARG A 268 1.52 9.75 -18.42
CA ARG A 268 0.45 9.44 -17.46
C ARG A 268 0.25 7.93 -17.42
N ARG A 269 0.20 7.36 -16.23
CA ARG A 269 0.02 5.91 -16.00
C ARG A 269 -1.41 5.55 -15.66
N GLY A 270 -1.73 4.28 -15.85
CA GLY A 270 -2.96 3.65 -15.38
C GLY A 270 -3.99 3.38 -16.47
N LEU A 271 -5.08 2.73 -16.07
CA LEU A 271 -6.16 2.39 -16.99
C LEU A 271 -6.80 3.65 -17.59
N ILE A 272 -7.10 3.61 -18.89
CA ILE A 272 -7.78 4.68 -19.62
C ILE A 272 -9.15 4.25 -20.13
N ARG A 273 -9.32 2.98 -20.54
CA ARG A 273 -10.56 2.47 -21.08
C ARG A 273 -10.69 0.96 -20.86
N VAL A 274 -11.88 0.53 -20.54
CA VAL A 274 -12.28 -0.89 -20.48
C VAL A 274 -13.52 -1.09 -21.30
N GLU A 275 -13.46 -2.04 -22.24
CA GLU A 275 -14.60 -2.47 -23.04
C GLU A 275 -15.00 -3.90 -22.64
N LEU A 276 -16.27 -4.09 -22.35
CA LEU A 276 -16.88 -5.35 -21.98
C LEU A 276 -17.82 -5.80 -23.10
N GLU A 277 -17.55 -6.95 -23.70
CA GLU A 277 -18.43 -7.57 -24.69
C GLU A 277 -19.21 -8.71 -24.04
N LEU A 278 -20.52 -8.50 -23.90
CA LEU A 278 -21.48 -9.45 -23.38
C LEU A 278 -22.16 -10.19 -24.53
N ALA A 279 -23.02 -11.17 -24.25
CA ALA A 279 -23.65 -11.94 -25.31
C ALA A 279 -24.49 -11.09 -26.29
N ASP A 280 -25.14 -10.04 -25.80
CA ASP A 280 -26.12 -9.22 -26.53
C ASP A 280 -25.94 -7.71 -26.31
N SER A 281 -24.89 -7.29 -25.63
CA SER A 281 -24.65 -5.88 -25.29
C SER A 281 -23.18 -5.59 -25.13
N LYS A 282 -22.83 -4.31 -25.19
CA LYS A 282 -21.50 -3.79 -24.90
C LYS A 282 -21.56 -2.76 -23.78
N ALA A 283 -20.55 -2.76 -22.90
CA ALA A 283 -20.35 -1.68 -21.96
C ALA A 283 -18.93 -1.15 -22.07
N THR A 284 -18.76 0.15 -21.88
CA THR A 284 -17.47 0.82 -21.89
C THR A 284 -17.34 1.66 -20.64
N ILE A 285 -16.21 1.54 -19.98
CA ILE A 285 -15.80 2.40 -18.88
C ILE A 285 -14.59 3.20 -19.36
N GLU A 286 -14.64 4.51 -19.26
CA GLU A 286 -13.58 5.38 -19.78
C GLU A 286 -13.26 6.49 -18.79
N ARG A 287 -11.96 6.84 -18.70
CA ARG A 287 -11.49 7.93 -17.87
C ARG A 287 -11.50 9.23 -18.64
N ASP A 288 -12.28 10.21 -18.16
CA ASP A 288 -12.15 11.61 -18.55
C ASP A 288 -11.06 12.25 -17.68
N HIS A 289 -9.90 12.47 -18.27
CA HIS A 289 -8.76 13.04 -17.55
C HIS A 289 -8.96 14.51 -17.17
N ASP A 290 -9.71 15.26 -17.97
CA ASP A 290 -9.92 16.70 -17.74
C ASP A 290 -10.91 16.93 -16.60
N ARG A 291 -11.91 16.07 -16.50
CA ARG A 291 -12.92 16.11 -15.44
C ARG A 291 -12.55 15.26 -14.23
N CYS A 292 -11.48 14.45 -14.32
CA CYS A 292 -11.11 13.49 -13.28
C CYS A 292 -12.26 12.56 -12.86
N VAL A 293 -12.97 12.00 -13.85
CA VAL A 293 -14.12 11.09 -13.61
C VAL A 293 -14.04 9.85 -14.49
N LEU A 294 -14.66 8.76 -14.01
CA LEU A 294 -14.95 7.60 -14.82
C LEU A 294 -16.40 7.70 -15.37
N SER A 295 -16.56 7.54 -16.66
CA SER A 295 -17.86 7.47 -17.33
C SER A 295 -18.14 6.04 -17.77
N THR A 296 -19.42 5.62 -17.68
CA THR A 296 -19.87 4.33 -18.21
C THR A 296 -20.84 4.56 -19.36
N ASN A 297 -20.72 3.73 -20.40
CA ASN A 297 -21.61 3.73 -21.56
C ASN A 297 -22.11 2.29 -21.78
N ILE A 298 -23.42 2.11 -21.89
CA ILE A 298 -24.04 0.82 -22.18
C ILE A 298 -24.87 0.98 -23.44
N ASP A 299 -24.52 0.24 -24.52
CA ASP A 299 -25.23 0.24 -25.79
C ASP A 299 -25.55 1.65 -26.35
N GLY A 300 -24.58 2.57 -26.29
CA GLY A 300 -24.72 3.94 -26.78
C GLY A 300 -25.47 4.90 -25.85
N ARG A 301 -25.92 4.45 -24.69
CA ARG A 301 -26.47 5.31 -23.64
C ARG A 301 -25.37 5.67 -22.68
N ILE A 302 -24.98 6.95 -22.63
CA ILE A 302 -24.02 7.44 -21.64
C ILE A 302 -24.74 7.49 -20.29
N SER A 303 -24.36 6.62 -19.40
CA SER A 303 -24.73 6.68 -18.00
C SER A 303 -23.52 7.23 -17.23
N VAL A 304 -23.63 8.45 -16.74
CA VAL A 304 -22.73 8.93 -15.70
C VAL A 304 -23.29 8.34 -14.41
N PRO A 305 -22.60 7.48 -13.69
CA PRO A 305 -23.07 7.05 -12.38
C PRO A 305 -23.37 8.27 -11.53
N ASP A 306 -24.52 8.29 -10.82
CA ASP A 306 -24.87 9.38 -9.88
C ASP A 306 -23.79 9.60 -8.81
N ALA A 307 -22.99 8.59 -8.53
CA ALA A 307 -21.70 8.72 -7.86
C ALA A 307 -20.61 9.04 -8.91
N VAL A 308 -20.44 10.32 -9.21
CA VAL A 308 -19.26 10.80 -9.92
C VAL A 308 -18.04 10.38 -9.11
N THR A 309 -17.46 9.25 -9.47
CA THR A 309 -16.25 8.76 -8.84
C THR A 309 -15.12 9.66 -9.33
N ARG A 310 -14.74 10.63 -8.50
CA ARG A 310 -13.57 11.45 -8.79
C ARG A 310 -12.38 10.52 -8.89
N SER A 311 -11.89 10.35 -10.08
CA SER A 311 -10.72 9.54 -10.36
C SER A 311 -9.46 10.38 -10.13
N GLN A 312 -9.19 10.73 -8.89
CA GLN A 312 -7.91 11.36 -8.52
C GLN A 312 -6.86 10.28 -8.37
N LEU A 313 -5.70 10.53 -8.98
CA LEU A 313 -4.49 9.76 -8.64
C LEU A 313 -4.21 9.99 -7.15
N LYS A 314 -4.48 8.99 -6.33
CA LYS A 314 -4.22 9.04 -4.89
C LYS A 314 -2.72 9.02 -4.65
N ASN A 315 -2.26 9.88 -3.75
CA ASN A 315 -0.88 9.82 -3.27
C ASN A 315 -0.65 8.54 -2.46
N ILE A 316 0.60 8.12 -2.31
CA ILE A 316 0.94 6.88 -1.61
C ILE A 316 0.47 6.91 -0.14
N ASP A 317 0.61 8.05 0.53
CA ASP A 317 0.11 8.23 1.90
C ASP A 317 -1.40 8.00 2.01
N GLU A 318 -2.19 8.50 1.04
CA GLU A 318 -3.64 8.26 0.97
C GLU A 318 -3.97 6.78 0.75
N LEU A 319 -3.17 6.08 -0.07
CA LEU A 319 -3.34 4.64 -0.30
C LEU A 319 -3.02 3.83 0.97
N ILE A 320 -1.93 4.17 1.67
CA ILE A 320 -1.57 3.55 2.95
C ILE A 320 -2.69 3.81 3.99
N VAL A 321 -3.16 5.05 4.11
CA VAL A 321 -4.30 5.38 4.98
C VAL A 321 -5.52 4.53 4.63
N ARG A 322 -5.79 4.32 3.34
CA ARG A 322 -6.90 3.46 2.90
C ARG A 322 -6.73 2.02 3.38
N VAL A 323 -5.52 1.47 3.24
CA VAL A 323 -5.20 0.13 3.75
C VAL A 323 -5.40 0.06 5.26
N LEU A 324 -4.87 1.01 6.03
CA LEU A 324 -4.94 1.01 7.50
C LEU A 324 -6.37 1.21 8.02
N LYS A 325 -7.21 1.96 7.33
CA LYS A 325 -8.62 2.18 7.68
C LYS A 325 -9.54 1.04 7.25
N GLN A 326 -9.12 0.15 6.38
CA GLN A 326 -9.95 -0.97 5.91
C GLN A 326 -10.15 -1.97 7.05
N PRO A 327 -11.40 -2.26 7.45
CA PRO A 327 -11.67 -3.27 8.47
C PRO A 327 -11.39 -4.68 7.91
N GLY A 328 -10.62 -5.47 8.64
CA GLY A 328 -10.23 -6.83 8.24
C GLY A 328 -9.29 -6.86 7.04
N SER A 329 -9.10 -8.04 6.45
CA SER A 329 -8.26 -8.27 5.27
C SER A 329 -9.05 -8.18 3.97
N ASP A 330 -8.39 -7.78 2.88
CA ASP A 330 -8.96 -7.90 1.54
C ASP A 330 -9.10 -9.39 1.19
N ARG A 331 -10.32 -9.80 0.86
CA ARG A 331 -10.62 -11.19 0.50
C ARG A 331 -10.51 -11.46 -1.00
N LEU A 332 -10.42 -10.41 -1.81
CA LEU A 332 -10.39 -10.52 -3.27
C LEU A 332 -8.96 -10.64 -3.78
N LEU A 333 -8.04 -9.83 -3.28
CA LEU A 333 -6.65 -9.86 -3.73
C LEU A 333 -6.03 -11.27 -3.66
N PRO A 334 -6.08 -12.00 -2.54
CA PRO A 334 -5.55 -13.37 -2.50
C PRO A 334 -6.20 -14.33 -3.51
N LYS A 335 -7.47 -14.13 -3.82
CA LYS A 335 -8.20 -14.96 -4.79
C LYS A 335 -7.78 -14.72 -6.23
N ILE A 336 -7.44 -13.48 -6.57
CA ILE A 336 -7.05 -13.13 -7.94
C ILE A 336 -5.57 -13.35 -8.22
N LEU A 337 -4.69 -13.36 -7.21
CA LEU A 337 -3.24 -13.53 -7.40
C LEU A 337 -2.88 -14.75 -8.27
N PRO A 338 -3.47 -15.95 -8.08
CA PRO A 338 -3.17 -17.09 -8.95
C PRO A 338 -3.54 -16.85 -10.42
N VAL A 339 -4.69 -16.22 -10.67
CA VAL A 339 -5.14 -15.87 -12.02
C VAL A 339 -4.24 -14.81 -12.64
N THR A 340 -3.85 -13.81 -11.84
CA THR A 340 -2.93 -12.76 -12.27
C THR A 340 -1.58 -13.32 -12.70
N LEU A 341 -1.03 -14.27 -11.93
CA LEU A 341 0.22 -14.94 -12.28
C LEU A 341 0.10 -15.77 -13.58
N GLN A 342 -1.04 -16.42 -13.79
CA GLN A 342 -1.31 -17.17 -15.03
C GLN A 342 -1.38 -16.23 -16.24
N LEU A 343 -2.10 -15.10 -16.15
CA LEU A 343 -2.19 -14.09 -17.21
C LEU A 343 -0.82 -13.45 -17.50
N ALA A 344 -0.03 -13.17 -16.46
CA ALA A 344 1.32 -12.61 -16.61
C ALA A 344 2.26 -13.52 -17.41
N GLN A 345 2.11 -14.85 -17.30
CA GLN A 345 2.89 -15.81 -18.08
C GLN A 345 2.49 -15.83 -19.57
N GLN A 346 1.26 -15.49 -19.88
CA GLN A 346 0.75 -15.44 -21.27
C GLN A 346 1.11 -14.16 -22.01
N MET A 347 1.49 -13.10 -21.27
CA MET A 347 1.89 -11.79 -21.84
C MET A 347 3.38 -11.69 -22.18
N LYS A 348 4.15 -12.77 -22.06
CA LYS A 348 5.59 -12.80 -22.41
C LYS A 348 5.84 -12.80 -23.90
#